data_b51c0a13f6accb47770d696517737b0c
#
_entry.id   b51c0a13f6accb47770d696517737b0c
#
_cell.length_a   1.000
_cell.length_b   1.000
_cell.length_c   1.000
_cell.angle_alpha   90.00
_cell.angle_beta   90.00
_cell.angle_gamma   90.00
#
_symmetry.space_group_name_H-M   'P 1'
#
loop_
_entity.id
_entity.type
_entity.pdbx_description
1 polymer ?
#
loop_
_entity_poly.entity_id
_entity_poly.type
_entity_poly.pdbx_seq_one_letter_code
_entity_poly.pdbx_strand_id
1 'polypeptide(L)'
;MKRPARIGFLGAAALAFSVVNAGTARQPTLGEIYDVLATKRFIDLTHAFGPSTPHWKGFGEMKVRTLYTIDKAGFKVEEFCHVGQWGTHVDPPAHFHQGLKTVDQIDPKDMLLPLVVLDVHDKVAKSPDYVLTLADVKEWESRHGRIPPHAFVAMRSDWSKKWPDDAAMQNRDKAGVAHYPGWSMPALKLLYEDRKIAATGHETTDTDPGVATSKDDYSLESYVLGTNHYQIEMLANLDQVPEAGALVMVSFPKPEQGSGFPARVVAILP
;
A
#
# COMPACT_ATOMS: atom_id res chain seq x y z
N MET A 1 -44.00 74.85 -45.50
CA MET A 1 -42.63 74.74 -44.94
C MET A 1 -42.48 73.40 -44.22
N LYS A 2 -41.76 72.42 -44.84
CA LYS A 2 -41.55 71.07 -44.30
C LYS A 2 -40.06 70.97 -43.88
N ARG A 3 -39.80 70.59 -42.62
CA ARG A 3 -38.45 70.34 -42.11
C ARG A 3 -38.01 68.95 -42.47
N PRO A 4 -36.73 68.66 -42.82
CA PRO A 4 -36.23 67.30 -43.10
C PRO A 4 -35.85 66.57 -41.83
N ALA A 5 -36.10 65.27 -41.84
CA ALA A 5 -35.76 64.29 -40.79
C ALA A 5 -34.24 63.99 -40.81
N ARG A 6 -33.61 63.95 -39.61
CA ARG A 6 -32.24 63.45 -39.42
C ARG A 6 -32.22 61.93 -39.24
N ILE A 7 -31.49 61.30 -40.11
CA ILE A 7 -31.18 59.83 -39.97
C ILE A 7 -29.96 59.68 -39.07
N GLY A 8 -30.14 59.05 -37.94
CA GLY A 8 -29.04 58.68 -37.03
C GLY A 8 -28.39 57.39 -37.49
N PHE A 9 -27.07 57.40 -37.67
CA PHE A 9 -26.25 56.18 -37.90
C PHE A 9 -26.02 55.49 -36.55
N LEU A 10 -26.50 54.27 -36.41
CA LEU A 10 -26.11 53.37 -35.34
C LEU A 10 -24.79 52.69 -35.77
N GLY A 11 -23.71 53.06 -35.06
CA GLY A 11 -22.42 52.36 -35.18
C GLY A 11 -22.49 50.97 -34.49
N ALA A 12 -22.36 49.92 -35.25
CA ALA A 12 -22.19 48.56 -34.70
C ALA A 12 -20.76 48.39 -34.20
N ALA A 13 -20.58 48.30 -32.88
CA ALA A 13 -19.31 47.92 -32.27
C ALA A 13 -19.12 46.41 -32.42
N ALA A 14 -18.16 45.99 -33.27
CA ALA A 14 -17.75 44.60 -33.40
C ALA A 14 -16.87 44.24 -32.19
N LEU A 15 -17.39 43.39 -31.29
CA LEU A 15 -16.61 42.74 -30.23
C LEU A 15 -15.76 41.66 -30.87
N ALA A 16 -14.46 41.91 -30.98
CA ALA A 16 -13.49 40.89 -31.37
C ALA A 16 -13.27 39.92 -30.18
N PHE A 17 -13.84 38.73 -30.24
CA PHE A 17 -13.51 37.64 -29.34
C PHE A 17 -12.11 37.10 -29.71
N SER A 18 -11.10 37.44 -28.89
CA SER A 18 -9.80 36.79 -28.97
C SER A 18 -9.96 35.34 -28.49
N VAL A 19 -9.97 34.40 -29.42
CA VAL A 19 -9.86 32.95 -29.09
C VAL A 19 -8.45 32.75 -28.56
N VAL A 20 -8.32 32.68 -27.23
CA VAL A 20 -7.09 32.20 -26.60
C VAL A 20 -6.98 30.73 -26.97
N ASN A 21 -6.11 30.40 -27.91
CA ASN A 21 -5.75 29.03 -28.28
C ASN A 21 -5.06 28.42 -27.05
N ALA A 22 -5.79 27.64 -26.24
CA ALA A 22 -5.22 26.82 -25.20
C ALA A 22 -4.36 25.76 -25.90
N GLY A 23 -3.07 26.08 -26.12
CA GLY A 23 -2.09 25.15 -26.63
C GLY A 23 -2.15 23.88 -25.78
N THR A 24 -2.42 22.73 -26.39
CA THR A 24 -2.37 21.43 -25.72
C THR A 24 -0.99 21.28 -25.10
N ALA A 25 -0.90 21.36 -23.76
CA ALA A 25 0.35 21.16 -23.05
C ALA A 25 0.91 19.78 -23.47
N ARG A 26 2.16 19.76 -23.94
CA ARG A 26 2.83 18.53 -24.34
C ARG A 26 2.89 17.57 -23.17
N GLN A 27 2.51 16.31 -23.40
CA GLN A 27 2.69 15.27 -22.39
C GLN A 27 4.19 15.08 -22.09
N PRO A 28 4.59 14.99 -20.80
CA PRO A 28 5.99 14.77 -20.45
C PRO A 28 6.47 13.41 -20.97
N THR A 29 7.72 13.34 -21.38
CA THR A 29 8.40 12.07 -21.70
C THR A 29 8.67 11.30 -20.40
N LEU A 30 8.89 9.97 -20.50
CA LEU A 30 9.28 9.17 -19.34
C LEU A 30 10.60 9.62 -18.71
N GLY A 31 11.55 10.16 -19.53
CA GLY A 31 12.80 10.75 -19.04
C GLY A 31 12.53 11.96 -18.14
N GLU A 32 11.68 12.90 -18.59
CA GLU A 32 11.30 14.07 -17.79
C GLU A 32 10.57 13.69 -16.50
N ILE A 33 9.74 12.65 -16.54
CA ILE A 33 9.09 12.11 -15.33
C ILE A 33 10.14 11.53 -14.37
N TYR A 34 11.11 10.76 -14.90
CA TYR A 34 12.22 10.20 -14.12
C TYR A 34 13.06 11.30 -13.46
N ASP A 35 13.40 12.36 -14.19
CA ASP A 35 14.17 13.49 -13.66
C ASP A 35 13.45 14.14 -12.47
N VAL A 36 12.13 14.26 -12.52
CA VAL A 36 11.32 14.72 -11.38
C VAL A 36 11.39 13.73 -10.24
N LEU A 37 11.19 12.42 -10.49
CA LEU A 37 11.23 11.39 -9.45
C LEU A 37 12.60 11.29 -8.80
N ALA A 38 13.69 11.43 -9.57
CA ALA A 38 15.07 11.37 -9.07
C ALA A 38 15.40 12.47 -8.03
N THR A 39 14.64 13.58 -8.02
CA THR A 39 14.79 14.64 -7.00
C THR A 39 14.03 14.36 -5.70
N LYS A 40 13.17 13.33 -5.68
CA LYS A 40 12.29 13.03 -4.56
C LYS A 40 12.99 12.18 -3.48
N ARG A 41 12.44 12.21 -2.28
CA ARG A 41 12.90 11.36 -1.19
C ARG A 41 12.24 9.98 -1.29
N PHE A 42 13.06 8.94 -1.19
CA PHE A 42 12.62 7.55 -1.17
C PHE A 42 12.69 7.04 0.27
N ILE A 43 11.61 6.41 0.73
CA ILE A 43 11.52 5.75 2.04
C ILE A 43 11.36 4.25 1.82
N ASP A 44 12.25 3.48 2.43
CA ASP A 44 12.16 2.03 2.44
C ASP A 44 11.09 1.58 3.44
N LEU A 45 10.02 0.98 2.95
CA LEU A 45 8.91 0.46 3.75
C LEU A 45 9.06 -1.04 4.04
N THR A 46 10.30 -1.57 4.00
CA THR A 46 10.59 -3.00 4.09
C THR A 46 11.47 -3.28 5.29
N HIS A 47 11.13 -4.27 6.09
CA HIS A 47 12.02 -4.80 7.11
C HIS A 47 13.10 -5.71 6.50
N ALA A 48 14.34 -5.60 6.96
CA ALA A 48 15.33 -6.63 6.71
C ALA A 48 14.90 -7.92 7.43
N PHE A 49 14.97 -9.07 6.76
CA PHE A 49 14.55 -10.34 7.33
C PHE A 49 15.69 -11.34 7.47
N GLY A 50 15.52 -12.29 8.37
CA GLY A 50 16.48 -13.34 8.68
C GLY A 50 15.84 -14.46 9.51
N PRO A 51 16.62 -15.38 10.09
CA PRO A 51 16.09 -16.50 10.88
C PRO A 51 15.23 -16.09 12.08
N SER A 52 15.49 -14.93 12.68
CA SER A 52 14.74 -14.41 13.85
C SER A 52 13.55 -13.51 13.48
N THR A 53 13.17 -13.46 12.20
CA THR A 53 12.04 -12.66 11.73
C THR A 53 10.74 -13.13 12.38
N PRO A 54 9.92 -12.21 12.96
CA PRO A 54 8.56 -12.52 13.39
C PRO A 54 7.75 -13.15 12.25
N HIS A 55 7.01 -14.19 12.55
CA HIS A 55 6.24 -14.94 11.54
C HIS A 55 5.07 -15.68 12.18
N TRP A 56 4.15 -16.14 11.38
CA TRP A 56 3.02 -16.92 11.86
C TRP A 56 3.48 -18.21 12.55
N LYS A 57 2.90 -18.51 13.72
CA LYS A 57 3.28 -19.63 14.61
C LYS A 57 3.30 -21.03 13.97
N GLY A 58 2.60 -21.19 12.83
CA GLY A 58 2.54 -22.47 12.09
C GLY A 58 3.70 -22.68 11.12
N PHE A 59 4.55 -21.69 10.90
CA PHE A 59 5.71 -21.80 10.02
C PHE A 59 6.93 -22.32 10.78
N GLY A 60 7.83 -23.00 10.07
CA GLY A 60 9.16 -23.32 10.58
C GLY A 60 10.13 -22.16 10.39
N GLU A 61 11.23 -22.20 11.14
CA GLU A 61 12.27 -21.19 11.07
C GLU A 61 12.94 -21.13 9.68
N MET A 62 13.31 -19.92 9.27
CA MET A 62 14.15 -19.71 8.09
C MET A 62 15.53 -20.34 8.31
N LYS A 63 16.06 -21.00 7.29
CA LYS A 63 17.41 -21.56 7.27
C LYS A 63 18.28 -20.81 6.27
N VAL A 64 19.51 -20.50 6.69
CA VAL A 64 20.53 -19.90 5.83
C VAL A 64 21.74 -20.79 5.81
N ARG A 65 22.21 -21.17 4.62
CA ARG A 65 23.40 -21.98 4.43
C ARG A 65 24.38 -21.30 3.49
N THR A 66 25.60 -21.02 3.96
CA THR A 66 26.68 -20.55 3.11
C THR A 66 27.21 -21.71 2.26
N LEU A 67 27.06 -21.62 0.95
CA LEU A 67 27.55 -22.60 -0.02
C LEU A 67 28.99 -22.34 -0.43
N TYR A 68 29.36 -21.05 -0.66
CA TYR A 68 30.66 -20.61 -1.06
C TYR A 68 31.08 -19.37 -0.27
N THR A 69 32.38 -19.26 0.03
CA THR A 69 32.97 -18.11 0.74
C THR A 69 34.04 -17.46 -0.16
N ILE A 70 34.23 -16.14 0.03
CA ILE A 70 35.19 -15.34 -0.79
C ILE A 70 36.61 -15.92 -0.69
N ASP A 71 37.06 -16.28 0.50
CA ASP A 71 38.40 -16.81 0.78
C ASP A 71 38.70 -18.13 0.07
N LYS A 72 37.68 -18.99 -0.16
CA LYS A 72 37.85 -20.31 -0.79
C LYS A 72 37.52 -20.33 -2.27
N ALA A 73 36.52 -19.56 -2.69
CA ALA A 73 35.96 -19.62 -4.04
C ALA A 73 36.08 -18.29 -4.82
N GLY A 74 36.51 -17.21 -4.18
CA GLY A 74 36.56 -15.89 -4.78
C GLY A 74 35.21 -15.17 -4.86
N PHE A 75 34.12 -15.82 -4.44
CA PHE A 75 32.76 -15.25 -4.36
C PHE A 75 32.00 -15.86 -3.17
N LYS A 76 30.92 -15.18 -2.74
CA LYS A 76 30.04 -15.66 -1.67
C LYS A 76 28.67 -16.05 -2.26
N VAL A 77 28.17 -17.23 -1.91
CA VAL A 77 26.80 -17.69 -2.23
C VAL A 77 26.16 -18.25 -0.99
N GLU A 78 24.93 -17.84 -0.75
CA GLU A 78 24.09 -18.30 0.34
C GLU A 78 22.79 -18.90 -0.22
N GLU A 79 22.33 -19.95 0.40
CA GLU A 79 21.01 -20.54 0.16
C GLU A 79 20.08 -20.11 1.28
N PHE A 80 18.90 -19.64 0.91
CA PHE A 80 17.84 -19.22 1.83
C PHE A 80 16.65 -20.16 1.67
N CYS A 81 16.17 -20.72 2.79
CA CYS A 81 15.00 -21.58 2.81
C CYS A 81 13.98 -21.04 3.81
N HIS A 82 12.88 -20.53 3.32
CA HIS A 82 11.78 -19.94 4.09
C HIS A 82 10.45 -20.13 3.33
N VAL A 83 9.32 -19.95 4.01
CA VAL A 83 8.00 -19.89 3.38
C VAL A 83 7.83 -18.58 2.61
N GLY A 84 6.83 -18.50 1.73
CA GLY A 84 6.55 -17.28 0.96
C GLY A 84 6.26 -16.07 1.85
N GLN A 85 5.46 -16.24 2.87
CA GLN A 85 5.02 -15.22 3.84
C GLN A 85 6.10 -14.94 4.89
N TRP A 86 7.22 -14.30 4.48
CA TRP A 86 8.38 -14.08 5.37
C TRP A 86 8.85 -12.62 5.35
N GLY A 87 8.88 -11.98 6.52
CA GLY A 87 9.19 -10.56 6.64
C GLY A 87 8.13 -9.69 5.97
N THR A 88 8.51 -8.52 5.46
CA THR A 88 7.62 -7.75 4.59
C THR A 88 7.36 -8.56 3.32
N HIS A 89 6.11 -8.93 3.06
CA HIS A 89 5.77 -9.87 1.99
C HIS A 89 4.46 -9.52 1.27
N VAL A 90 4.28 -10.10 0.11
CA VAL A 90 3.05 -10.03 -0.68
C VAL A 90 2.22 -11.29 -0.48
N ASP A 91 0.92 -11.10 -0.25
CA ASP A 91 -0.10 -12.14 -0.34
C ASP A 91 -0.95 -11.92 -1.59
N PRO A 92 -0.83 -12.80 -2.58
CA PRO A 92 -1.71 -12.81 -3.73
C PRO A 92 -3.05 -13.47 -3.38
N PRO A 93 -4.10 -13.26 -4.18
CA PRO A 93 -5.41 -13.92 -4.03
C PRO A 93 -5.34 -15.43 -3.81
N ALA A 94 -4.40 -16.11 -4.49
CA ALA A 94 -4.22 -17.55 -4.40
C ALA A 94 -3.74 -18.04 -3.02
N HIS A 95 -3.35 -17.13 -2.12
CA HIS A 95 -3.01 -17.51 -0.74
C HIS A 95 -4.21 -18.11 0.00
N PHE A 96 -5.40 -17.54 -0.18
CA PHE A 96 -6.65 -17.99 0.46
C PHE A 96 -7.65 -18.63 -0.52
N HIS A 97 -7.56 -18.32 -1.82
CA HIS A 97 -8.58 -18.71 -2.79
C HIS A 97 -7.99 -19.44 -3.98
N GLN A 98 -8.25 -20.74 -4.05
CA GLN A 98 -7.81 -21.58 -5.18
C GLN A 98 -8.39 -21.02 -6.51
N GLY A 99 -7.53 -20.94 -7.52
CA GLY A 99 -7.90 -20.49 -8.87
C GLY A 99 -7.93 -18.98 -9.08
N LEU A 100 -7.67 -18.18 -8.04
CA LEU A 100 -7.43 -16.75 -8.18
C LEU A 100 -5.95 -16.48 -8.48
N LYS A 101 -5.60 -15.18 -8.70
CA LYS A 101 -4.24 -14.75 -9.10
C LYS A 101 -3.16 -15.24 -8.14
N THR A 102 -2.11 -15.81 -8.68
CA THR A 102 -0.83 -16.11 -8.00
C THR A 102 0.14 -14.94 -8.13
N VAL A 103 1.27 -14.97 -7.41
CA VAL A 103 2.28 -13.90 -7.44
C VAL A 103 2.73 -13.56 -8.88
N ASP A 104 2.96 -14.58 -9.70
CA ASP A 104 3.41 -14.42 -11.09
C ASP A 104 2.36 -13.85 -12.04
N GLN A 105 1.10 -13.76 -11.61
CA GLN A 105 -0.05 -13.23 -12.37
C GLN A 105 -0.46 -11.81 -11.95
N ILE A 106 0.17 -11.23 -10.94
CA ILE A 106 -0.08 -9.83 -10.56
C ILE A 106 0.44 -8.93 -11.70
N ASP A 107 -0.43 -8.00 -12.16
CA ASP A 107 -0.08 -7.08 -13.26
C ASP A 107 1.03 -6.12 -12.80
N PRO A 108 2.11 -5.93 -13.59
CA PRO A 108 3.14 -4.93 -13.29
C PRO A 108 2.61 -3.49 -13.07
N LYS A 109 1.46 -3.14 -13.64
CA LYS A 109 0.80 -1.85 -13.38
C LYS A 109 0.31 -1.70 -11.94
N ASP A 110 0.02 -2.82 -11.26
CA ASP A 110 -0.36 -2.83 -9.85
C ASP A 110 0.85 -2.69 -8.91
N MET A 111 2.08 -2.54 -9.44
CA MET A 111 3.31 -2.41 -8.65
C MET A 111 3.79 -0.96 -8.48
N LEU A 112 3.19 0.01 -9.15
CA LEU A 112 3.49 1.44 -8.98
C LEU A 112 2.16 2.20 -8.86
N LEU A 113 1.83 2.64 -7.66
CA LEU A 113 0.49 3.10 -7.32
C LEU A 113 0.52 4.44 -6.55
N PRO A 114 -0.54 5.27 -6.61
CA PRO A 114 -0.75 6.31 -5.62
C PRO A 114 -0.82 5.72 -4.23
N LEU A 115 -0.08 6.29 -3.26
CA LEU A 115 -0.07 5.85 -1.87
C LEU A 115 -0.99 6.72 -1.03
N VAL A 116 -1.86 6.06 -0.29
CA VAL A 116 -2.72 6.62 0.76
C VAL A 116 -2.31 5.99 2.09
N VAL A 117 -2.04 6.79 3.11
CA VAL A 117 -1.75 6.30 4.46
C VAL A 117 -2.89 6.70 5.40
N LEU A 118 -3.62 5.71 5.89
CA LEU A 118 -4.62 5.88 6.94
C LEU A 118 -3.93 5.78 8.30
N ASP A 119 -3.73 6.92 8.94
CA ASP A 119 -2.98 7.00 10.19
C ASP A 119 -3.90 6.81 11.39
N VAL A 120 -3.72 5.69 12.10
CA VAL A 120 -4.46 5.33 13.31
C VAL A 120 -3.54 5.09 14.53
N HIS A 121 -2.25 5.45 14.43
CA HIS A 121 -1.26 5.13 15.47
C HIS A 121 -1.65 5.64 16.86
N ASP A 122 -2.22 6.84 16.99
CA ASP A 122 -2.68 7.39 18.27
C ASP A 122 -3.85 6.60 18.88
N LYS A 123 -4.68 5.99 18.02
CA LYS A 123 -5.80 5.15 18.43
C LYS A 123 -5.30 3.78 18.89
N VAL A 124 -4.34 3.22 18.16
CA VAL A 124 -3.66 1.96 18.51
C VAL A 124 -2.85 2.10 19.79
N ALA A 125 -2.16 3.23 20.01
CA ALA A 125 -1.43 3.50 21.25
C ALA A 125 -2.34 3.49 22.50
N LYS A 126 -3.62 3.83 22.33
CA LYS A 126 -4.63 3.79 23.42
C LYS A 126 -5.26 2.41 23.57
N SER A 127 -5.36 1.65 22.47
CA SER A 127 -5.95 0.32 22.44
C SER A 127 -5.26 -0.52 21.38
N PRO A 128 -4.41 -1.50 21.76
CA PRO A 128 -3.74 -2.35 20.78
C PRO A 128 -4.70 -3.16 19.91
N ASP A 129 -5.92 -3.42 20.37
CA ASP A 129 -6.98 -4.11 19.61
C ASP A 129 -7.81 -3.18 18.72
N TYR A 130 -7.28 -1.97 18.42
CA TYR A 130 -7.99 -1.03 17.58
C TYR A 130 -8.16 -1.62 16.17
N VAL A 131 -9.38 -1.54 15.65
CA VAL A 131 -9.67 -1.87 14.25
C VAL A 131 -9.90 -0.59 13.44
N LEU A 132 -9.24 -0.45 12.31
CA LEU A 132 -9.45 0.67 11.39
C LEU A 132 -10.90 0.65 10.90
N THR A 133 -11.63 1.73 11.18
CA THR A 133 -13.08 1.81 10.95
C THR A 133 -13.43 2.55 9.66
N LEU A 134 -14.69 2.43 9.27
CA LEU A 134 -15.27 3.27 8.20
C LEU A 134 -15.16 4.76 8.51
N ALA A 135 -15.25 5.15 9.81
CA ALA A 135 -15.11 6.54 10.23
C ALA A 135 -13.71 7.08 9.98
N ASP A 136 -12.66 6.27 10.20
CA ASP A 136 -11.27 6.66 9.94
C ASP A 136 -11.05 6.97 8.45
N VAL A 137 -11.59 6.14 7.57
CA VAL A 137 -11.53 6.37 6.12
C VAL A 137 -12.25 7.68 5.76
N LYS A 138 -13.43 7.92 6.32
CA LYS A 138 -14.19 9.16 6.10
C LYS A 138 -13.49 10.39 6.64
N GLU A 139 -12.85 10.28 7.80
CA GLU A 139 -12.05 11.35 8.41
C GLU A 139 -10.87 11.72 7.50
N TRP A 140 -10.15 10.72 6.99
CA TRP A 140 -9.07 10.93 6.03
C TRP A 140 -9.60 11.65 4.76
N GLU A 141 -10.71 11.17 4.19
CA GLU A 141 -11.31 11.76 2.98
C GLU A 141 -11.79 13.21 3.21
N SER A 142 -12.22 13.55 4.42
CA SER A 142 -12.61 14.93 4.73
C SER A 142 -11.46 15.93 4.67
N ARG A 143 -10.22 15.46 4.90
CA ARG A 143 -8.99 16.27 4.89
C ARG A 143 -8.29 16.27 3.54
N HIS A 144 -8.34 15.16 2.81
CA HIS A 144 -7.51 14.94 1.61
C HIS A 144 -8.32 14.76 0.32
N GLY A 145 -9.65 14.71 0.41
CA GLY A 145 -10.53 14.39 -0.71
C GLY A 145 -10.73 12.87 -0.85
N ARG A 146 -11.55 12.48 -1.81
CA ARG A 146 -11.89 11.06 -2.06
C ARG A 146 -10.63 10.27 -2.39
N ILE A 147 -10.47 9.10 -1.77
CA ILE A 147 -9.40 8.14 -2.10
C ILE A 147 -9.47 7.83 -3.61
N PRO A 148 -8.36 8.01 -4.35
CA PRO A 148 -8.34 7.77 -5.78
C PRO A 148 -8.53 6.28 -6.10
N PRO A 149 -9.20 5.93 -7.20
CA PRO A 149 -9.22 4.56 -7.66
C PRO A 149 -7.81 4.08 -7.97
N HIS A 150 -7.61 2.77 -7.89
CA HIS A 150 -6.32 2.12 -8.14
C HIS A 150 -5.19 2.57 -7.19
N ALA A 151 -5.52 3.07 -5.99
CA ALA A 151 -4.54 3.39 -4.96
C ALA A 151 -4.08 2.14 -4.20
N PHE A 152 -2.88 2.23 -3.63
CA PHE A 152 -2.44 1.38 -2.52
C PHE A 152 -2.80 2.10 -1.21
N VAL A 153 -3.55 1.45 -0.33
CA VAL A 153 -3.98 2.03 0.95
C VAL A 153 -3.26 1.32 2.09
N ALA A 154 -2.39 2.03 2.79
CA ALA A 154 -1.64 1.54 3.93
C ALA A 154 -2.28 1.98 5.26
N MET A 155 -2.36 1.08 6.23
CA MET A 155 -2.72 1.38 7.62
C MET A 155 -1.45 1.61 8.42
N ARG A 156 -1.23 2.86 8.87
CA ARG A 156 -0.18 3.19 9.85
C ARG A 156 -0.69 2.99 11.26
N SER A 157 -0.03 2.14 12.00
CA SER A 157 -0.33 1.79 13.40
C SER A 157 0.86 2.00 14.36
N ASP A 158 2.05 2.30 13.79
CA ASP A 158 3.35 2.27 14.48
C ASP A 158 3.70 0.88 15.06
N TRP A 159 3.01 -0.18 14.61
CA TRP A 159 3.30 -1.54 15.04
C TRP A 159 4.66 -2.04 14.60
N SER A 160 5.12 -1.58 13.44
CA SER A 160 6.46 -1.86 12.89
C SER A 160 7.61 -1.48 13.82
N LYS A 161 7.40 -0.56 14.76
CA LYS A 161 8.40 -0.16 15.76
C LYS A 161 8.73 -1.24 16.78
N LYS A 162 7.94 -2.32 16.82
CA LYS A 162 8.18 -3.51 17.65
C LYS A 162 9.12 -4.53 16.97
N TRP A 163 9.39 -4.37 15.67
CA TRP A 163 10.30 -5.24 14.92
C TRP A 163 11.74 -5.17 15.46
N PRO A 164 12.47 -6.30 15.55
CA PRO A 164 12.12 -7.67 15.18
C PRO A 164 11.67 -8.55 16.37
N ASP A 165 11.12 -7.97 17.43
CA ASP A 165 10.70 -8.69 18.63
C ASP A 165 9.35 -9.38 18.38
N ASP A 166 9.36 -10.72 18.15
CA ASP A 166 8.15 -11.50 17.90
C ASP A 166 7.18 -11.43 19.10
N ALA A 167 7.66 -11.48 20.33
CA ALA A 167 6.81 -11.39 21.51
C ALA A 167 6.12 -10.03 21.60
N ALA A 168 6.83 -8.94 21.27
CA ALA A 168 6.25 -7.60 21.20
C ALA A 168 5.27 -7.45 20.02
N MET A 169 5.58 -8.03 18.85
CA MET A 169 4.70 -8.02 17.67
C MET A 169 3.39 -8.76 17.95
N GLN A 170 3.46 -9.95 18.55
CA GLN A 170 2.28 -10.74 18.91
C GLN A 170 1.53 -10.16 20.12
N ASN A 171 2.23 -9.52 21.07
CA ASN A 171 1.66 -8.86 22.24
C ASN A 171 0.61 -9.73 22.96
N ARG A 172 0.95 -11.02 23.23
CA ARG A 172 0.02 -11.97 23.83
C ARG A 172 -0.21 -11.73 25.32
N ASP A 173 -1.46 -11.85 25.72
CA ASP A 173 -1.83 -11.87 27.14
C ASP A 173 -1.51 -13.21 27.82
N LYS A 174 -1.83 -13.31 29.11
CA LYS A 174 -1.59 -14.55 29.91
C LYS A 174 -2.43 -15.75 29.44
N ALA A 175 -3.51 -15.51 28.71
CA ALA A 175 -4.34 -16.56 28.11
C ALA A 175 -3.84 -16.97 26.72
N GLY A 176 -2.79 -16.33 26.21
CA GLY A 176 -2.21 -16.58 24.89
C GLY A 176 -2.94 -15.86 23.75
N VAL A 177 -3.89 -14.96 24.07
CA VAL A 177 -4.59 -14.16 23.07
C VAL A 177 -3.66 -13.06 22.58
N ALA A 178 -3.50 -12.93 21.26
CA ALA A 178 -2.72 -11.86 20.65
C ALA A 178 -3.53 -10.54 20.63
N HIS A 179 -2.83 -9.42 20.79
CA HIS A 179 -3.40 -8.08 20.84
C HIS A 179 -2.64 -7.16 19.90
N TYR A 180 -3.07 -7.07 18.65
CA TYR A 180 -2.55 -6.14 17.64
C TYR A 180 -3.69 -5.62 16.75
N PRO A 181 -3.52 -4.43 16.15
CA PRO A 181 -4.57 -3.79 15.37
C PRO A 181 -4.84 -4.54 14.06
N GLY A 182 -6.02 -4.30 13.50
CA GLY A 182 -6.41 -4.84 12.21
C GLY A 182 -7.39 -3.93 11.48
N TRP A 183 -7.92 -4.41 10.38
CA TRP A 183 -8.94 -3.73 9.60
C TRP A 183 -10.35 -4.08 10.09
N SER A 184 -11.36 -3.33 9.60
CA SER A 184 -12.76 -3.72 9.74
C SER A 184 -13.39 -4.02 8.38
N MET A 185 -14.32 -4.96 8.32
CA MET A 185 -15.04 -5.32 7.11
C MET A 185 -15.73 -4.12 6.41
N PRO A 186 -16.40 -3.19 7.15
CA PRO A 186 -17.00 -2.01 6.50
C PRO A 186 -15.97 -1.08 5.84
N ALA A 187 -14.77 -0.93 6.44
CA ALA A 187 -13.69 -0.12 5.86
C ALA A 187 -13.17 -0.79 4.58
N LEU A 188 -12.85 -2.08 4.63
CA LEU A 188 -12.38 -2.84 3.46
C LEU A 188 -13.39 -2.82 2.32
N LYS A 189 -14.69 -3.03 2.60
CA LYS A 189 -15.74 -2.94 1.58
C LYS A 189 -15.80 -1.56 0.92
N LEU A 190 -15.75 -0.47 1.71
CA LEU A 190 -15.69 0.87 1.13
C LEU A 190 -14.49 1.04 0.21
N LEU A 191 -13.30 0.56 0.63
CA LEU A 191 -12.08 0.70 -0.14
C LEU A 191 -12.12 -0.10 -1.45
N TYR A 192 -12.44 -1.38 -1.40
CA TYR A 192 -12.43 -2.24 -2.58
C TYR A 192 -13.67 -2.09 -3.47
N GLU A 193 -14.87 -2.00 -2.87
CA GLU A 193 -16.12 -1.98 -3.64
C GLU A 193 -16.47 -0.59 -4.17
N ASP A 194 -16.25 0.48 -3.39
CA ASP A 194 -16.64 1.85 -3.75
C ASP A 194 -15.48 2.70 -4.24
N ARG A 195 -14.28 2.59 -3.64
CA ARG A 195 -13.09 3.36 -4.02
C ARG A 195 -12.29 2.67 -5.11
N LYS A 196 -12.48 1.35 -5.30
CA LYS A 196 -11.81 0.57 -6.35
C LYS A 196 -10.29 0.67 -6.23
N ILE A 197 -9.78 0.52 -5.02
CA ILE A 197 -8.34 0.50 -4.75
C ILE A 197 -7.69 -0.76 -5.35
N ALA A 198 -6.38 -0.73 -5.58
CA ALA A 198 -5.62 -1.85 -6.13
C ALA A 198 -5.12 -2.81 -5.05
N ALA A 199 -4.73 -2.29 -3.88
CA ALA A 199 -4.16 -3.11 -2.82
C ALA A 199 -4.27 -2.43 -1.45
N THR A 200 -4.14 -3.22 -0.39
CA THR A 200 -3.94 -2.74 0.99
C THR A 200 -2.56 -3.15 1.51
N GLY A 201 -2.11 -2.48 2.58
CA GLY A 201 -0.94 -2.89 3.34
C GLY A 201 -1.03 -2.44 4.79
N HIS A 202 -0.27 -3.09 5.67
CA HIS A 202 -0.25 -2.79 7.10
C HIS A 202 1.06 -3.22 7.75
N GLU A 203 1.26 -2.83 9.01
CA GLU A 203 2.49 -3.08 9.78
C GLU A 203 2.41 -4.34 10.65
N THR A 204 1.24 -4.98 10.72
CA THR A 204 0.98 -6.22 11.48
C THR A 204 1.22 -7.47 10.64
N THR A 205 1.18 -8.64 11.29
CA THR A 205 1.34 -9.96 10.67
C THR A 205 0.10 -10.46 9.95
N ASP A 206 -1.04 -9.78 10.11
CA ASP A 206 -2.34 -10.21 9.57
C ASP A 206 -3.23 -8.99 9.30
N THR A 207 -4.16 -9.12 8.36
CA THR A 207 -5.24 -8.15 8.09
C THR A 207 -6.23 -8.10 9.25
N ASP A 208 -6.52 -9.25 9.83
CA ASP A 208 -7.41 -9.41 10.96
C ASP A 208 -6.74 -8.99 12.28
N PRO A 209 -7.47 -8.41 13.24
CA PRO A 209 -6.89 -8.04 14.54
C PRO A 209 -6.48 -9.27 15.34
N GLY A 210 -5.48 -9.13 16.23
CA GLY A 210 -4.91 -10.22 17.02
C GLY A 210 -5.92 -11.05 17.79
N VAL A 211 -6.98 -10.42 18.29
CA VAL A 211 -8.07 -11.12 18.99
C VAL A 211 -8.91 -12.04 18.09
N ALA A 212 -8.96 -11.77 16.79
CA ALA A 212 -9.62 -12.61 15.79
C ALA A 212 -8.71 -13.77 15.38
N THR A 213 -7.46 -13.49 15.01
CA THR A 213 -6.47 -14.51 14.59
C THR A 213 -6.14 -15.51 15.70
N SER A 214 -6.26 -15.09 16.97
CA SER A 214 -6.16 -16.01 18.14
C SER A 214 -7.29 -17.05 18.20
N LYS A 215 -8.34 -16.87 17.40
CA LYS A 215 -9.49 -17.79 17.25
C LYS A 215 -9.50 -18.44 15.86
N ASP A 216 -8.38 -18.35 15.14
CA ASP A 216 -8.26 -18.81 13.75
C ASP A 216 -9.28 -18.14 12.80
N ASP A 217 -9.71 -16.88 13.11
CA ASP A 217 -10.57 -16.07 12.25
C ASP A 217 -9.72 -15.14 11.39
N TYR A 218 -9.63 -15.45 10.11
CA TYR A 218 -8.94 -14.71 9.04
C TYR A 218 -9.95 -14.22 7.99
N SER A 219 -11.15 -13.86 8.42
CA SER A 219 -12.25 -13.51 7.51
C SER A 219 -11.99 -12.23 6.72
N LEU A 220 -11.23 -11.27 7.29
CA LEU A 220 -10.91 -10.01 6.62
C LEU A 220 -9.84 -10.21 5.55
N GLU A 221 -8.80 -10.97 5.85
CA GLU A 221 -7.78 -11.34 4.86
C GLU A 221 -8.39 -12.16 3.73
N SER A 222 -9.20 -13.17 4.06
CA SER A 222 -9.94 -13.95 3.09
C SER A 222 -10.83 -13.07 2.21
N TYR A 223 -11.49 -12.04 2.78
CA TYR A 223 -12.29 -11.09 2.00
C TYR A 223 -11.40 -10.30 1.02
N VAL A 224 -10.30 -9.70 1.49
CA VAL A 224 -9.39 -8.91 0.64
C VAL A 224 -8.92 -9.75 -0.55
N LEU A 225 -8.34 -10.91 -0.27
CA LEU A 225 -7.78 -11.79 -1.30
C LEU A 225 -8.87 -12.38 -2.22
N GLY A 226 -10.07 -12.62 -1.68
CA GLY A 226 -11.25 -13.05 -2.44
C GLY A 226 -11.78 -12.01 -3.43
N THR A 227 -11.46 -10.72 -3.25
CA THR A 227 -11.75 -9.66 -4.23
C THR A 227 -10.79 -9.67 -5.44
N ASN A 228 -9.86 -10.63 -5.49
CA ASN A 228 -8.82 -10.82 -6.50
C ASN A 228 -7.79 -9.67 -6.53
N HIS A 229 -7.51 -9.07 -5.37
CA HIS A 229 -6.47 -8.07 -5.12
C HIS A 229 -5.43 -8.64 -4.18
N TYR A 230 -4.20 -8.10 -4.24
CA TYR A 230 -3.12 -8.49 -3.34
C TYR A 230 -3.06 -7.55 -2.12
N GLN A 231 -2.34 -7.98 -1.09
CA GLN A 231 -1.97 -7.15 0.05
C GLN A 231 -0.48 -7.27 0.37
N ILE A 232 0.01 -6.33 1.18
CA ILE A 232 1.37 -6.36 1.74
C ILE A 232 1.28 -6.33 3.26
N GLU A 233 1.93 -7.26 3.91
CA GLU A 233 2.03 -7.35 5.35
C GLU A 233 3.40 -6.91 5.86
N MET A 234 3.46 -6.56 7.14
CA MET A 234 4.67 -6.14 7.85
C MET A 234 5.42 -4.99 7.14
N LEU A 235 4.69 -3.94 6.76
CA LEU A 235 5.31 -2.70 6.30
C LEU A 235 6.12 -2.03 7.41
N ALA A 236 7.15 -1.27 7.03
CA ALA A 236 7.99 -0.48 7.91
C ALA A 236 7.87 1.02 7.63
N ASN A 237 8.29 1.86 8.56
CA ASN A 237 8.56 3.30 8.35
C ASN A 237 7.37 4.12 7.80
N LEU A 238 6.13 3.69 7.98
CA LEU A 238 4.96 4.47 7.56
C LEU A 238 4.86 5.81 8.29
N ASP A 239 5.49 5.96 9.46
CA ASP A 239 5.61 7.21 10.21
C ASP A 239 6.43 8.31 9.50
N GLN A 240 7.20 7.94 8.46
CA GLN A 240 7.99 8.87 7.65
C GLN A 240 7.28 9.28 6.35
N VAL A 241 6.07 8.78 6.11
CA VAL A 241 5.30 8.99 4.87
C VAL A 241 4.11 9.89 5.14
N PRO A 242 3.86 10.92 4.31
CA PRO A 242 2.66 11.74 4.45
C PRO A 242 1.40 10.93 4.14
N GLU A 243 0.27 11.33 4.73
CA GLU A 243 -1.02 10.65 4.52
C GLU A 243 -1.48 10.63 3.05
N ALA A 244 -1.04 11.61 2.25
CA ALA A 244 -1.42 11.75 0.84
C ALA A 244 -0.29 12.33 -0.03
N GLY A 245 -0.38 12.11 -1.35
CA GLY A 245 0.50 12.72 -2.35
C GLY A 245 1.75 11.91 -2.70
N ALA A 246 2.04 10.82 -1.99
CA ALA A 246 3.14 9.93 -2.28
C ALA A 246 2.76 8.87 -3.36
N LEU A 247 3.78 8.26 -3.96
CA LEU A 247 3.65 7.01 -4.72
C LEU A 247 4.25 5.87 -3.89
N VAL A 248 3.80 4.65 -4.15
CA VAL A 248 4.44 3.42 -3.66
C VAL A 248 4.87 2.56 -4.83
N MET A 249 6.07 2.03 -4.74
CA MET A 249 6.58 0.96 -5.61
C MET A 249 6.66 -0.31 -4.77
N VAL A 250 5.96 -1.35 -5.23
CA VAL A 250 6.00 -2.70 -4.65
C VAL A 250 6.73 -3.60 -5.62
N SER A 251 7.73 -4.33 -5.15
CA SER A 251 8.52 -5.25 -5.98
C SER A 251 8.71 -6.58 -5.24
N PHE A 252 8.51 -7.67 -5.95
CA PHE A 252 8.70 -9.03 -5.44
C PHE A 252 9.13 -9.98 -6.56
N PRO A 253 9.85 -11.07 -6.24
CA PRO A 253 10.16 -12.13 -7.20
C PRO A 253 8.91 -12.72 -7.83
N LYS A 254 9.07 -13.41 -8.95
CA LYS A 254 7.98 -14.00 -9.72
C LYS A 254 8.05 -15.53 -9.71
N PRO A 255 7.88 -16.20 -8.55
CA PRO A 255 7.81 -17.65 -8.50
C PRO A 255 6.56 -18.12 -9.23
N GLU A 256 6.71 -19.11 -10.11
CA GLU A 256 5.59 -19.72 -10.84
C GLU A 256 4.57 -20.30 -9.85
N GLN A 257 3.31 -19.89 -9.98
CA GLN A 257 2.18 -20.30 -9.11
C GLN A 257 2.41 -20.02 -7.61
N GLY A 258 3.27 -19.03 -7.27
CA GLY A 258 3.56 -18.68 -5.89
C GLY A 258 2.35 -18.12 -5.15
N SER A 259 2.15 -18.58 -3.91
CA SER A 259 1.08 -18.10 -3.01
C SER A 259 1.53 -17.00 -2.05
N GLY A 260 2.72 -16.45 -2.22
CA GLY A 260 3.32 -15.36 -1.45
C GLY A 260 4.82 -15.32 -1.66
N PHE A 261 5.45 -14.16 -1.44
CA PHE A 261 6.91 -14.01 -1.45
C PHE A 261 7.35 -12.73 -0.72
N PRO A 262 8.57 -12.70 -0.09
CA PRO A 262 9.12 -11.46 0.44
C PRO A 262 9.13 -10.35 -0.60
N ALA A 263 8.73 -9.15 -0.19
CA ALA A 263 8.59 -7.99 -1.05
C ALA A 263 9.58 -6.89 -0.66
N ARG A 264 9.95 -6.04 -1.63
CA ARG A 264 10.58 -4.75 -1.38
C ARG A 264 9.58 -3.65 -1.70
N VAL A 265 9.25 -2.85 -0.72
CA VAL A 265 8.27 -1.77 -0.81
C VAL A 265 8.96 -0.43 -0.55
N VAL A 266 8.73 0.54 -1.43
CA VAL A 266 9.38 1.85 -1.35
C VAL A 266 8.34 2.94 -1.59
N ALA A 267 8.24 3.90 -0.67
CA ALA A 267 7.47 5.12 -0.90
C ALA A 267 8.33 6.20 -1.57
N ILE A 268 7.75 6.93 -2.52
CA ILE A 268 8.34 8.10 -3.17
C ILE A 268 7.52 9.31 -2.72
N LEU A 269 8.15 10.20 -1.95
CA LEU A 269 7.47 11.32 -1.32
C LEU A 269 7.26 12.47 -2.30
N PRO A 270 6.20 13.31 -2.11
CA PRO A 270 5.90 14.46 -2.98
C PRO A 270 6.98 15.55 -3.00
#